data_5db5d044d3d8c7555dfcc9d4d3b50c6c
#
_entry.id   5db5d044d3d8c7555dfcc9d4d3b50c6c
#
_cell.length_a   1.000
_cell.length_b   1.000
_cell.length_c   1.000
_cell.angle_alpha   90.00
_cell.angle_beta   90.00
_cell.angle_gamma   90.00
#
_symmetry.space_group_name_H-M   'P 1'
#
loop_
_entity.id
_entity.type
_entity.pdbx_description
1 polymer ?
#
loop_
_entity_poly.entity_id
_entity_poly.type
_entity_poly.pdbx_seq_one_letter_code
_entity_poly.pdbx_strand_id
1 'polypeptide(L)'
;MPAAAATKAFPFDYEQVDFPNGLRLITIPTDYPNVVALYIVVQAGSRNEVEPGKSGFAHLFEHMMFRGTKEYPPEKYEAVLKAAGAASNAYTTDDHTAYHTTFSKEDFETILRMEADRFQNLHYSEDVFRTEALAVLGEYNKNAANPISKLYEVLRDTAFDRHTYKHTTMGFLKDIQDMPNQYRYSLEFFDRYYRPEYTTIIVAGDVHKEEVRRLVEKYWGAWKRGSYRPQIPEEPPQKGPREAHVPWPSPTLPWLAVAFKGPAYSDTEKDLAALDLLAFAGFAESSELYQKLVIREQKVDYLEAENPDRLDPYLFTVWARIKNVADVNYVRDQILATLDSFRKAPVPPSRLEAVKNHLRYRFALSLDSSESIAATVARYVALRRTPETINRLYDVYARITPEDVQAAAARYLTESRRTIVTLKGTER
;
A
#
# COMPACT_ATOMS: atom_id res chain seq x y z
N MET A 1 -14.82 -1.06 -40.20
CA MET A 1 -13.44 -1.22 -39.72
C MET A 1 -13.49 -2.17 -38.54
N PRO A 2 -12.63 -3.18 -38.42
CA PRO A 2 -12.61 -3.97 -37.22
C PRO A 2 -12.23 -3.06 -36.03
N ALA A 3 -12.99 -3.16 -34.95
CA ALA A 3 -12.67 -2.44 -33.71
C ALA A 3 -11.22 -2.74 -33.34
N ALA A 4 -10.40 -1.71 -33.21
CA ALA A 4 -9.04 -1.87 -32.71
C ALA A 4 -9.14 -2.61 -31.38
N ALA A 5 -8.45 -3.74 -31.25
CA ALA A 5 -8.37 -4.45 -29.99
C ALA A 5 -7.93 -3.44 -28.93
N ALA A 6 -8.70 -3.32 -27.84
CA ALA A 6 -8.37 -2.40 -26.78
C ALA A 6 -6.95 -2.76 -26.29
N THR A 7 -6.01 -1.82 -26.42
CA THR A 7 -4.63 -2.03 -25.98
C THR A 7 -4.66 -2.27 -24.47
N LYS A 8 -4.10 -3.40 -24.02
CA LYS A 8 -3.97 -3.75 -22.60
C LYS A 8 -3.31 -2.59 -21.83
N ALA A 9 -3.77 -2.32 -20.63
CA ALA A 9 -3.17 -1.30 -19.78
C ALA A 9 -1.76 -1.71 -19.36
N PHE A 10 -1.58 -2.98 -18.99
CA PHE A 10 -0.28 -3.61 -18.76
C PHE A 10 0.13 -4.36 -20.03
N PRO A 11 1.02 -3.78 -20.86
CA PRO A 11 1.31 -4.29 -22.22
C PRO A 11 2.39 -5.38 -22.26
N PHE A 12 3.05 -5.66 -21.12
CA PHE A 12 4.18 -6.59 -21.08
C PHE A 12 3.72 -8.04 -21.11
N ASP A 13 4.46 -8.87 -21.85
CA ASP A 13 4.36 -10.30 -21.75
C ASP A 13 4.98 -10.78 -20.44
N TYR A 14 4.34 -11.75 -19.79
CA TYR A 14 4.87 -12.36 -18.59
C TYR A 14 4.59 -13.86 -18.53
N GLU A 15 5.40 -14.58 -17.77
CA GLU A 15 5.12 -15.95 -17.37
C GLU A 15 4.73 -15.97 -15.88
N GLN A 16 3.69 -16.72 -15.53
CA GLN A 16 3.32 -16.99 -14.15
C GLN A 16 3.42 -18.50 -13.89
N VAL A 17 4.18 -18.88 -12.86
CA VAL A 17 4.39 -20.27 -12.45
C VAL A 17 4.02 -20.44 -10.99
N ASP A 18 3.20 -21.45 -10.69
CA ASP A 18 2.90 -21.88 -9.33
C ASP A 18 3.69 -23.14 -9.01
N PHE A 19 4.56 -23.07 -8.01
CA PHE A 19 5.34 -24.22 -7.55
C PHE A 19 4.52 -25.09 -6.57
N PRO A 20 4.83 -26.40 -6.46
CA PRO A 20 4.10 -27.31 -5.57
C PRO A 20 4.07 -26.87 -4.11
N ASN A 21 5.09 -26.15 -3.64
CA ASN A 21 5.14 -25.59 -2.28
C ASN A 21 4.25 -24.35 -2.07
N GLY A 22 3.58 -23.85 -3.13
CA GLY A 22 2.69 -22.68 -3.07
C GLY A 22 3.37 -21.35 -3.40
N LEU A 23 4.69 -21.34 -3.62
CA LEU A 23 5.39 -20.17 -4.12
C LEU A 23 4.88 -19.82 -5.53
N ARG A 24 4.71 -18.54 -5.80
CA ARG A 24 4.40 -18.03 -7.14
C ARG A 24 5.58 -17.25 -7.69
N LEU A 25 5.90 -17.50 -8.95
CA LEU A 25 6.88 -16.74 -9.73
C LEU A 25 6.16 -15.98 -10.84
N ILE A 26 6.53 -14.72 -11.05
CA ILE A 26 6.12 -13.91 -12.19
C ILE A 26 7.39 -13.37 -12.86
N THR A 27 7.60 -13.73 -14.12
CA THR A 27 8.76 -13.28 -14.90
C THR A 27 8.30 -12.38 -16.02
N ILE A 28 8.86 -11.17 -16.10
CA ILE A 28 8.50 -10.12 -17.06
C ILE A 28 9.78 -9.70 -17.81
N PRO A 29 10.10 -10.32 -18.95
CA PRO A 29 11.20 -9.85 -19.78
C PRO A 29 10.94 -8.43 -20.28
N THR A 30 11.95 -7.57 -20.23
CA THR A 30 11.89 -6.18 -20.70
C THR A 30 13.06 -5.87 -21.64
N ASP A 31 12.92 -4.82 -22.45
CA ASP A 31 13.96 -4.38 -23.38
C ASP A 31 15.02 -3.45 -22.73
N TYR A 32 15.02 -3.35 -21.38
CA TYR A 32 16.04 -2.60 -20.65
C TYR A 32 17.29 -3.47 -20.45
N PRO A 33 18.38 -3.24 -21.20
CA PRO A 33 19.50 -4.17 -21.24
C PRO A 33 20.26 -4.20 -19.92
N ASN A 34 20.71 -5.38 -19.54
CA ASN A 34 21.61 -5.63 -18.42
C ASN A 34 21.08 -5.26 -17.02
N VAL A 35 19.79 -4.97 -16.88
CA VAL A 35 19.18 -4.61 -15.59
C VAL A 35 18.11 -5.63 -15.22
N VAL A 36 18.13 -6.07 -13.96
CA VAL A 36 17.13 -6.95 -13.36
C VAL A 36 16.59 -6.32 -12.08
N ALA A 37 15.29 -6.27 -11.96
CA ALA A 37 14.56 -5.90 -10.75
C ALA A 37 13.90 -7.17 -10.17
N LEU A 38 14.29 -7.54 -8.96
CA LEU A 38 13.75 -8.64 -8.19
C LEU A 38 12.87 -8.06 -7.06
N TYR A 39 11.59 -8.42 -7.04
CA TYR A 39 10.67 -8.12 -5.96
C TYR A 39 10.17 -9.41 -5.30
N ILE A 40 10.24 -9.47 -3.99
CA ILE A 40 9.73 -10.59 -3.20
C ILE A 40 8.62 -10.03 -2.32
N VAL A 41 7.38 -10.35 -2.68
CA VAL A 41 6.17 -9.85 -2.02
C VAL A 41 5.65 -10.92 -1.08
N VAL A 42 5.64 -10.62 0.21
CA VAL A 42 5.03 -11.44 1.26
C VAL A 42 3.66 -10.87 1.59
N GLN A 43 2.60 -11.68 1.48
CA GLN A 43 1.23 -11.27 1.80
C GLN A 43 1.02 -11.23 3.33
N ALA A 44 1.85 -10.47 4.01
CA ALA A 44 1.79 -10.17 5.43
C ALA A 44 2.11 -8.69 5.63
N GLY A 45 1.15 -7.95 6.16
CA GLY A 45 1.24 -6.54 6.52
C GLY A 45 0.56 -6.31 7.86
N SER A 46 0.32 -5.06 8.24
CA SER A 46 -0.31 -4.74 9.52
C SER A 46 -1.73 -5.32 9.65
N ARG A 47 -2.41 -5.59 8.54
CA ARG A 47 -3.67 -6.32 8.48
C ARG A 47 -3.60 -7.70 9.15
N ASN A 48 -2.45 -8.34 9.10
CA ASN A 48 -2.24 -9.69 9.61
C ASN A 48 -1.96 -9.75 11.12
N GLU A 49 -1.84 -8.60 11.79
CA GLU A 49 -1.54 -8.46 13.21
C GLU A 49 -2.82 -8.58 14.05
N VAL A 50 -3.42 -9.77 14.04
CA VAL A 50 -4.76 -10.01 14.61
C VAL A 50 -4.77 -10.21 16.13
N GLU A 51 -3.62 -10.39 16.75
CA GLU A 51 -3.50 -10.68 18.18
C GLU A 51 -3.34 -9.39 18.99
N PRO A 52 -4.11 -9.19 20.06
CA PRO A 52 -3.96 -8.03 20.92
C PRO A 52 -2.54 -7.89 21.48
N GLY A 53 -1.99 -6.69 21.45
CA GLY A 53 -0.64 -6.42 21.96
C GLY A 53 0.48 -6.82 20.99
N LYS A 54 0.16 -7.09 19.72
CA LYS A 54 1.10 -7.60 18.69
C LYS A 54 1.15 -6.73 17.44
N SER A 55 0.69 -5.49 17.50
CA SER A 55 0.78 -4.60 16.34
C SER A 55 2.22 -4.09 16.13
N GLY A 56 2.59 -3.86 14.86
CA GLY A 56 3.91 -3.39 14.44
C GLY A 56 4.90 -4.50 14.05
N PHE A 57 4.53 -5.78 14.14
CA PHE A 57 5.43 -6.90 13.82
C PHE A 57 5.71 -7.05 12.33
N ALA A 58 4.77 -6.71 11.45
CA ALA A 58 5.02 -6.73 10.01
C ALA A 58 6.14 -5.74 9.64
N HIS A 59 6.09 -4.53 10.20
CA HIS A 59 7.12 -3.52 10.02
C HIS A 59 8.44 -3.92 10.71
N LEU A 60 8.40 -4.51 11.91
CA LEU A 60 9.59 -5.05 12.55
C LEU A 60 10.29 -6.08 11.65
N PHE A 61 9.52 -6.95 10.96
CA PHE A 61 10.11 -7.96 10.07
C PHE A 61 10.71 -7.36 8.79
N GLU A 62 10.26 -6.20 8.35
CA GLU A 62 10.99 -5.43 7.35
C GLU A 62 12.43 -5.19 7.79
N HIS A 63 12.66 -4.76 9.05
CA HIS A 63 13.99 -4.57 9.64
C HIS A 63 14.72 -5.88 9.88
N MET A 64 14.04 -6.86 10.50
CA MET A 64 14.66 -8.14 10.89
C MET A 64 15.22 -8.92 9.72
N MET A 65 14.59 -8.85 8.55
CA MET A 65 15.05 -9.54 7.36
C MET A 65 16.44 -9.08 6.90
N PHE A 66 16.91 -7.92 7.30
CA PHE A 66 18.27 -7.44 7.04
C PHE A 66 19.30 -7.85 8.11
N ARG A 67 18.90 -8.65 9.11
CA ARG A 67 19.81 -9.11 10.18
C ARG A 67 20.52 -10.42 9.84
N GLY A 68 20.32 -10.92 8.61
CA GLY A 68 21.12 -11.97 7.99
C GLY A 68 20.77 -13.39 8.41
N THR A 69 21.61 -14.29 7.99
CA THR A 69 21.56 -15.72 8.23
C THR A 69 22.93 -16.21 8.71
N LYS A 70 23.04 -17.49 8.99
CA LYS A 70 24.36 -18.10 9.28
C LYS A 70 25.29 -18.10 8.07
N GLU A 71 24.74 -18.26 6.86
CA GLU A 71 25.51 -18.25 5.61
C GLU A 71 25.83 -16.83 5.15
N TYR A 72 24.89 -15.90 5.32
CA TYR A 72 25.01 -14.49 4.97
C TYR A 72 24.73 -13.59 6.20
N PRO A 73 25.69 -13.48 7.13
CA PRO A 73 25.58 -12.46 8.18
C PRO A 73 25.53 -11.06 7.57
N PRO A 74 25.06 -10.02 8.31
CA PRO A 74 24.78 -8.70 7.73
C PRO A 74 25.92 -8.13 6.89
N GLU A 75 27.14 -8.22 7.36
CA GLU A 75 28.31 -7.67 6.66
C GLU A 75 28.59 -8.38 5.33
N LYS A 76 28.36 -9.72 5.27
CA LYS A 76 28.51 -10.49 4.04
C LYS A 76 27.36 -10.20 3.06
N TYR A 77 26.13 -10.05 3.57
CA TYR A 77 24.98 -9.67 2.77
C TYR A 77 25.21 -8.33 2.09
N GLU A 78 25.61 -7.31 2.85
CA GLU A 78 25.93 -5.98 2.34
C GLU A 78 27.12 -6.00 1.35
N ALA A 79 28.15 -6.81 1.62
CA ALA A 79 29.30 -6.94 0.72
C ALA A 79 28.90 -7.52 -0.64
N VAL A 80 27.98 -8.49 -0.68
CA VAL A 80 27.45 -9.06 -1.94
C VAL A 80 26.68 -8.00 -2.71
N LEU A 81 25.76 -7.26 -2.06
CA LEU A 81 25.01 -6.19 -2.70
C LEU A 81 25.92 -5.10 -3.25
N LYS A 82 26.92 -4.69 -2.47
CA LYS A 82 27.89 -3.69 -2.88
C LYS A 82 28.74 -4.15 -4.07
N ALA A 83 29.17 -5.40 -4.09
CA ALA A 83 29.95 -5.96 -5.20
C ALA A 83 29.12 -6.01 -6.50
N ALA A 84 27.82 -6.30 -6.39
CA ALA A 84 26.88 -6.30 -7.51
C ALA A 84 26.42 -4.90 -7.93
N GLY A 85 26.86 -3.83 -7.24
CA GLY A 85 26.32 -2.48 -7.47
C GLY A 85 24.80 -2.39 -7.26
N ALA A 86 24.25 -3.27 -6.45
CA ALA A 86 22.82 -3.43 -6.28
C ALA A 86 22.21 -2.35 -5.39
N ALA A 87 21.03 -1.84 -5.79
CA ALA A 87 20.15 -1.02 -4.94
C ALA A 87 19.09 -1.91 -4.31
N SER A 88 19.09 -2.01 -2.98
CA SER A 88 18.15 -2.85 -2.22
C SER A 88 17.41 -2.05 -1.18
N ASN A 89 16.11 -2.34 -1.02
CA ASN A 89 15.26 -1.76 0.00
C ASN A 89 14.08 -2.69 0.32
N ALA A 90 13.24 -2.28 1.27
CA ALA A 90 11.97 -2.93 1.60
C ALA A 90 10.93 -1.90 2.01
N TYR A 91 9.67 -2.31 2.04
CA TYR A 91 8.58 -1.51 2.59
C TYR A 91 7.45 -2.39 3.10
N THR A 92 6.75 -1.90 4.12
CA THR A 92 5.56 -2.55 4.70
C THR A 92 4.33 -1.69 4.45
N THR A 93 3.27 -2.36 3.99
CA THR A 93 1.93 -1.77 3.85
C THR A 93 0.95 -2.45 4.82
N ASP A 94 -0.31 -2.06 4.73
CA ASP A 94 -1.34 -2.76 5.50
C ASP A 94 -1.47 -4.23 5.09
N ASP A 95 -1.33 -4.54 3.79
CA ASP A 95 -1.67 -5.86 3.23
C ASP A 95 -0.46 -6.73 2.89
N HIS A 96 0.73 -6.14 2.80
CA HIS A 96 1.94 -6.88 2.40
C HIS A 96 3.23 -6.18 2.81
N THR A 97 4.30 -6.96 2.84
CA THR A 97 5.68 -6.48 2.91
C THR A 97 6.40 -6.88 1.63
N ALA A 98 7.13 -5.96 1.04
CA ALA A 98 7.91 -6.23 -0.18
C ALA A 98 9.39 -5.92 0.05
N TYR A 99 10.23 -6.81 -0.44
CA TYR A 99 11.69 -6.70 -0.48
C TYR A 99 12.10 -6.61 -1.93
N HIS A 100 12.91 -5.63 -2.27
CA HIS A 100 13.29 -5.43 -3.67
C HIS A 100 14.77 -5.10 -3.83
N THR A 101 15.32 -5.56 -4.94
CA THR A 101 16.71 -5.34 -5.30
C THR A 101 16.81 -5.18 -6.81
N THR A 102 17.48 -4.09 -7.26
CA THR A 102 17.78 -3.83 -8.66
C THR A 102 19.29 -3.94 -8.87
N PHE A 103 19.72 -4.71 -9.87
CA PHE A 103 21.12 -5.08 -10.06
C PHE A 103 21.42 -5.47 -11.52
N SER A 104 22.72 -5.71 -11.84
CA SER A 104 23.14 -6.22 -13.13
C SER A 104 22.74 -7.69 -13.31
N LYS A 105 22.29 -8.09 -14.51
CA LYS A 105 21.87 -9.47 -14.79
C LYS A 105 22.92 -10.53 -14.51
N GLU A 106 24.20 -10.17 -14.57
CA GLU A 106 25.32 -11.07 -14.29
C GLU A 106 25.32 -11.58 -12.85
N ASP A 107 24.74 -10.80 -11.92
CA ASP A 107 24.64 -11.14 -10.50
C ASP A 107 23.33 -11.86 -10.14
N PHE A 108 22.45 -12.14 -11.12
CA PHE A 108 21.10 -12.65 -10.86
C PHE A 108 21.09 -13.93 -10.02
N GLU A 109 21.88 -14.96 -10.39
CA GLU A 109 21.92 -16.22 -9.62
C GLU A 109 22.46 -15.99 -8.19
N THR A 110 23.47 -15.14 -8.04
CA THR A 110 24.07 -14.83 -6.74
C THR A 110 23.06 -14.14 -5.80
N ILE A 111 22.38 -13.10 -6.29
CA ILE A 111 21.37 -12.37 -5.52
C ILE A 111 20.17 -13.27 -5.22
N LEU A 112 19.64 -14.00 -6.20
CA LEU A 112 18.50 -14.89 -6.02
C LEU A 112 18.78 -16.01 -4.98
N ARG A 113 19.99 -16.56 -4.96
CA ARG A 113 20.42 -17.55 -3.97
C ARG A 113 20.53 -16.95 -2.58
N MET A 114 21.12 -15.77 -2.46
CA MET A 114 21.25 -15.04 -1.18
C MET A 114 19.87 -14.70 -0.59
N GLU A 115 18.95 -14.23 -1.43
CA GLU A 115 17.57 -13.98 -1.02
C GLU A 115 16.84 -15.26 -0.59
N ALA A 116 17.04 -16.36 -1.31
CA ALA A 116 16.47 -17.65 -0.92
C ALA A 116 16.93 -18.12 0.46
N ASP A 117 18.21 -17.93 0.77
CA ASP A 117 18.72 -18.24 2.12
C ASP A 117 18.11 -17.32 3.18
N ARG A 118 18.01 -16.01 2.90
CA ARG A 118 17.41 -15.03 3.80
C ARG A 118 15.98 -15.37 4.18
N PHE A 119 15.15 -15.74 3.22
CA PHE A 119 13.74 -16.07 3.44
C PHE A 119 13.50 -17.41 4.11
N GLN A 120 14.43 -18.36 3.97
CA GLN A 120 14.30 -19.71 4.52
C GLN A 120 15.02 -19.89 5.87
N ASN A 121 16.11 -19.14 6.10
CA ASN A 121 17.06 -19.41 7.16
C ASN A 121 17.39 -18.17 8.02
N LEU A 122 16.50 -17.15 8.03
CA LEU A 122 16.69 -15.98 8.90
C LEU A 122 17.05 -16.40 10.31
N HIS A 123 18.13 -15.85 10.86
CA HIS A 123 18.64 -16.23 12.15
C HIS A 123 19.16 -15.02 12.93
N TYR A 124 18.60 -14.79 14.11
CA TYR A 124 18.97 -13.69 14.99
C TYR A 124 18.87 -14.10 16.46
N SER A 125 19.68 -13.48 17.31
CA SER A 125 19.62 -13.64 18.76
C SER A 125 18.54 -12.73 19.37
N GLU A 126 18.20 -12.99 20.62
CA GLU A 126 17.29 -12.12 21.38
C GLU A 126 17.84 -10.69 21.51
N ASP A 127 19.15 -10.51 21.66
CA ASP A 127 19.77 -9.18 21.75
C ASP A 127 19.64 -8.39 20.45
N VAL A 128 19.83 -9.05 19.30
CA VAL A 128 19.62 -8.44 17.98
C VAL A 128 18.15 -8.04 17.80
N PHE A 129 17.22 -8.94 18.12
CA PHE A 129 15.80 -8.65 18.10
C PHE A 129 15.44 -7.43 18.97
N ARG A 130 15.93 -7.42 20.22
CA ARG A 130 15.66 -6.32 21.16
C ARG A 130 16.19 -4.98 20.64
N THR A 131 17.35 -4.98 20.02
CA THR A 131 17.95 -3.79 19.40
C THR A 131 17.06 -3.27 18.27
N GLU A 132 16.56 -4.15 17.40
CA GLU A 132 15.67 -3.76 16.31
C GLU A 132 14.30 -3.27 16.79
N ALA A 133 13.74 -3.92 17.80
CA ALA A 133 12.49 -3.48 18.40
C ALA A 133 12.63 -2.07 19.02
N LEU A 134 13.78 -1.75 19.61
CA LEU A 134 14.07 -0.39 20.08
C LEU A 134 14.29 0.61 18.93
N ALA A 135 14.86 0.18 17.81
CA ALA A 135 14.99 1.01 16.61
C ALA A 135 13.61 1.36 16.04
N VAL A 136 12.68 0.39 15.95
CA VAL A 136 11.27 0.62 15.55
C VAL A 136 10.58 1.59 16.51
N LEU A 137 10.80 1.49 17.83
CA LEU A 137 10.28 2.46 18.79
C LEU A 137 10.86 3.86 18.56
N GLY A 138 12.17 3.95 18.26
CA GLY A 138 12.81 5.21 17.89
C GLY A 138 12.20 5.83 16.64
N GLU A 139 11.91 5.03 15.63
CA GLU A 139 11.25 5.47 14.41
C GLU A 139 9.81 5.92 14.67
N TYR A 140 9.05 5.18 15.47
CA TYR A 140 7.71 5.61 15.90
C TYR A 140 7.76 7.01 16.53
N ASN A 141 8.68 7.24 17.47
CA ASN A 141 8.83 8.54 18.14
C ASN A 141 9.18 9.66 17.16
N LYS A 142 10.03 9.38 16.17
CA LYS A 142 10.35 10.31 15.07
C LYS A 142 9.10 10.63 14.25
N ASN A 143 8.33 9.62 13.86
CA ASN A 143 7.12 9.78 13.04
C ASN A 143 6.01 10.47 13.85
N ALA A 144 5.86 10.18 15.14
CA ALA A 144 4.90 10.81 16.04
C ALA A 144 5.14 12.32 16.24
N ALA A 145 6.33 12.83 15.91
CA ALA A 145 6.63 14.26 15.89
C ALA A 145 6.06 14.99 14.65
N ASN A 146 5.50 14.26 13.68
CA ASN A 146 4.87 14.82 12.48
C ASN A 146 3.35 14.90 12.66
N PRO A 147 2.72 16.10 12.54
CA PRO A 147 1.28 16.25 12.72
C PRO A 147 0.42 15.35 11.84
N ILE A 148 0.80 15.16 10.57
CA ILE A 148 0.02 14.33 9.63
C ILE A 148 0.05 12.84 10.02
N SER A 149 1.18 12.34 10.53
CA SER A 149 1.29 10.96 11.01
C SER A 149 0.35 10.72 12.19
N LYS A 150 0.26 11.67 13.12
CA LYS A 150 -0.66 11.60 14.26
C LYS A 150 -2.12 11.70 13.82
N LEU A 151 -2.42 12.59 12.89
CA LEU A 151 -3.77 12.70 12.31
C LEU A 151 -4.21 11.38 11.66
N TYR A 152 -3.31 10.74 10.90
CA TYR A 152 -3.56 9.45 10.23
C TYR A 152 -3.81 8.32 11.23
N GLU A 153 -2.99 8.25 12.30
CA GLU A 153 -3.18 7.28 13.40
C GLU A 153 -4.55 7.44 14.06
N VAL A 154 -4.92 8.68 14.43
CA VAL A 154 -6.21 8.97 15.08
C VAL A 154 -7.38 8.74 14.14
N LEU A 155 -7.23 9.05 12.85
CA LEU A 155 -8.27 8.76 11.85
C LEU A 155 -8.59 7.27 11.83
N ARG A 156 -7.58 6.42 11.74
CA ARG A 156 -7.75 4.96 11.69
C ARG A 156 -8.33 4.42 12.98
N ASP A 157 -7.80 4.82 14.13
CA ASP A 157 -8.30 4.40 15.44
C ASP A 157 -9.77 4.82 15.67
N THR A 158 -10.17 5.99 15.15
CA THR A 158 -11.56 6.48 15.23
C THR A 158 -12.48 5.77 14.23
N ALA A 159 -12.01 5.50 13.01
CA ALA A 159 -12.81 4.93 11.94
C ALA A 159 -13.10 3.44 12.10
N PHE A 160 -12.19 2.66 12.69
CA PHE A 160 -12.32 1.21 12.81
C PHE A 160 -12.55 0.77 14.26
N ASP A 161 -13.44 -0.21 14.45
CA ASP A 161 -13.73 -0.79 15.76
C ASP A 161 -12.95 -2.08 16.01
N ARG A 162 -12.92 -3.00 15.04
CA ARG A 162 -12.38 -4.36 15.18
C ARG A 162 -11.31 -4.72 14.16
N HIS A 163 -11.47 -4.25 12.92
CA HIS A 163 -10.54 -4.60 11.86
C HIS A 163 -9.13 -4.07 12.17
N THR A 164 -8.11 -4.82 11.83
CA THR A 164 -6.70 -4.46 12.08
C THR A 164 -6.26 -3.20 11.34
N TYR A 165 -6.99 -2.73 10.33
CA TYR A 165 -6.78 -1.39 9.76
C TYR A 165 -6.99 -0.25 10.77
N LYS A 166 -7.39 -0.56 11.99
CA LYS A 166 -7.47 0.37 13.12
C LYS A 166 -6.12 0.98 13.50
N HIS A 167 -5.04 0.23 13.36
CA HIS A 167 -3.68 0.75 13.57
C HIS A 167 -2.92 0.93 12.26
N THR A 168 -1.90 1.76 12.26
CA THR A 168 -0.97 1.95 11.14
C THR A 168 0.03 0.78 11.06
N THR A 169 0.84 0.75 10.02
CA THR A 169 1.96 -0.22 9.90
C THR A 169 2.96 -0.11 11.05
N MET A 170 3.06 1.07 11.67
CA MET A 170 3.89 1.25 12.87
C MET A 170 3.33 0.52 14.10
N GLY A 171 2.03 0.21 14.13
CA GLY A 171 1.36 -0.37 15.29
C GLY A 171 0.92 0.65 16.34
N PHE A 172 0.31 0.18 17.44
CA PHE A 172 -0.02 1.01 18.60
C PHE A 172 1.22 1.24 19.47
N LEU A 173 1.40 2.46 19.96
CA LEU A 173 2.54 2.82 20.81
C LEU A 173 2.78 1.85 21.97
N LYS A 174 1.72 1.45 22.67
CA LYS A 174 1.81 0.51 23.81
C LYS A 174 2.38 -0.86 23.40
N ASP A 175 2.04 -1.33 22.20
CA ASP A 175 2.48 -2.62 21.69
C ASP A 175 3.95 -2.54 21.26
N ILE A 176 4.34 -1.41 20.63
CA ILE A 176 5.72 -1.13 20.22
C ILE A 176 6.63 -0.96 21.44
N GLN A 177 6.14 -0.33 22.51
CA GLN A 177 6.89 -0.21 23.78
C GLN A 177 7.14 -1.56 24.44
N ASP A 178 6.22 -2.51 24.33
CA ASP A 178 6.36 -3.88 24.86
C ASP A 178 7.08 -4.83 23.88
N MET A 179 7.19 -4.47 22.61
CA MET A 179 7.81 -5.31 21.57
C MET A 179 9.20 -5.87 21.95
N PRO A 180 10.11 -5.12 22.61
CA PRO A 180 11.41 -5.66 23.01
C PRO A 180 11.35 -6.89 23.92
N ASN A 181 10.21 -7.13 24.58
CA ASN A 181 9.98 -8.29 25.46
C ASN A 181 9.37 -9.49 24.72
N GLN A 182 9.16 -9.39 23.40
CA GLN A 182 8.34 -10.34 22.62
C GLN A 182 9.17 -11.18 21.64
N TYR A 183 10.43 -11.50 21.95
CA TYR A 183 11.32 -12.29 21.10
C TYR A 183 10.69 -13.62 20.66
N ARG A 184 10.05 -14.35 21.57
CA ARG A 184 9.40 -15.63 21.25
C ARG A 184 8.32 -15.46 20.18
N TYR A 185 7.50 -14.41 20.30
CA TYR A 185 6.46 -14.14 19.32
C TYR A 185 7.05 -13.76 17.96
N SER A 186 8.20 -13.09 17.91
CA SER A 186 8.85 -12.79 16.63
C SER A 186 9.18 -14.06 15.84
N LEU A 187 9.67 -15.11 16.51
CA LEU A 187 9.94 -16.40 15.86
C LEU A 187 8.66 -17.05 15.35
N GLU A 188 7.56 -16.95 16.10
CA GLU A 188 6.24 -17.44 15.67
C GLU A 188 5.70 -16.65 14.48
N PHE A 189 5.85 -15.32 14.47
CA PHE A 189 5.44 -14.47 13.36
C PHE A 189 6.16 -14.83 12.06
N PHE A 190 7.48 -14.99 12.14
CA PHE A 190 8.27 -15.44 10.98
C PHE A 190 7.79 -16.81 10.47
N ASP A 191 7.62 -17.77 11.38
CA ASP A 191 7.18 -19.13 11.03
C ASP A 191 5.77 -19.14 10.39
N ARG A 192 4.89 -18.23 10.76
CA ARG A 192 3.53 -18.12 10.23
C ARG A 192 3.46 -17.50 8.85
N TYR A 193 4.19 -16.42 8.61
CA TYR A 193 3.99 -15.54 7.46
C TYR A 193 5.08 -15.63 6.38
N TYR A 194 6.32 -15.92 6.76
CA TYR A 194 7.41 -16.06 5.81
C TYR A 194 7.43 -17.49 5.27
N ARG A 195 6.47 -17.77 4.40
CA ARG A 195 6.21 -19.08 3.81
C ARG A 195 5.95 -18.94 2.32
N PRO A 196 6.28 -20.00 1.52
CA PRO A 196 6.15 -19.93 0.07
C PRO A 196 4.71 -19.63 -0.40
N GLU A 197 3.69 -20.15 0.29
CA GLU A 197 2.28 -19.89 -0.08
C GLU A 197 1.82 -18.44 0.16
N TYR A 198 2.55 -17.66 0.98
CA TYR A 198 2.33 -16.22 1.16
C TYR A 198 3.24 -15.37 0.27
N THR A 199 4.14 -16.00 -0.48
CA THR A 199 5.19 -15.29 -1.19
C THR A 199 4.98 -15.35 -2.70
N THR A 200 5.21 -14.21 -3.35
CA THR A 200 5.30 -14.11 -4.81
C THR A 200 6.63 -13.45 -5.16
N ILE A 201 7.42 -14.10 -6.02
CA ILE A 201 8.64 -13.56 -6.59
C ILE A 201 8.29 -12.94 -7.93
N ILE A 202 8.73 -11.70 -8.16
CA ILE A 202 8.59 -10.98 -9.42
C ILE A 202 10.00 -10.66 -9.91
N VAL A 203 10.28 -11.06 -11.14
CA VAL A 203 11.55 -10.77 -11.82
C VAL A 203 11.23 -10.03 -13.11
N ALA A 204 11.62 -8.75 -13.18
CA ALA A 204 11.46 -7.95 -14.39
C ALA A 204 12.82 -7.47 -14.89
N GLY A 205 13.08 -7.56 -16.19
CA GLY A 205 14.37 -7.11 -16.73
C GLY A 205 14.87 -7.89 -17.93
N ASP A 206 16.18 -7.79 -18.16
CA ASP A 206 16.91 -8.54 -19.20
C ASP A 206 17.13 -9.98 -18.74
N VAL A 207 16.07 -10.79 -18.83
CA VAL A 207 16.05 -12.17 -18.33
C VAL A 207 15.34 -13.12 -19.30
N HIS A 208 15.67 -14.41 -19.21
CA HIS A 208 15.00 -15.49 -19.92
C HIS A 208 14.08 -16.28 -18.97
N LYS A 209 12.82 -16.45 -19.34
CA LYS A 209 11.77 -17.09 -18.50
C LYS A 209 12.19 -18.47 -17.98
N GLU A 210 12.75 -19.31 -18.85
CA GLU A 210 13.19 -20.67 -18.53
C GLU A 210 14.33 -20.69 -17.51
N GLU A 211 15.28 -19.76 -17.65
CA GLU A 211 16.41 -19.65 -16.72
C GLU A 211 15.93 -19.18 -15.34
N VAL A 212 15.10 -18.14 -15.29
CA VAL A 212 14.52 -17.64 -14.03
C VAL A 212 13.76 -18.75 -13.32
N ARG A 213 12.89 -19.48 -14.03
CA ARG A 213 12.12 -20.59 -13.47
C ARG A 213 13.04 -21.67 -12.91
N ARG A 214 14.05 -22.09 -13.66
CA ARG A 214 15.03 -23.11 -13.23
C ARG A 214 15.78 -22.69 -11.96
N LEU A 215 16.21 -21.43 -11.87
CA LEU A 215 16.94 -20.91 -10.71
C LEU A 215 16.05 -20.76 -9.49
N VAL A 216 14.81 -20.28 -9.67
CA VAL A 216 13.83 -20.21 -8.57
C VAL A 216 13.48 -21.61 -8.07
N GLU A 217 13.25 -22.57 -8.95
CA GLU A 217 13.02 -23.97 -8.55
C GLU A 217 14.22 -24.54 -7.76
N LYS A 218 15.43 -24.28 -8.23
CA LYS A 218 16.68 -24.74 -7.59
C LYS A 218 16.84 -24.24 -6.16
N TYR A 219 16.58 -22.96 -5.91
CA TYR A 219 16.88 -22.33 -4.62
C TYR A 219 15.67 -22.19 -3.69
N TRP A 220 14.46 -22.13 -4.25
CA TRP A 220 13.23 -21.89 -3.47
C TRP A 220 12.28 -23.10 -3.45
N GLY A 221 12.51 -24.11 -4.30
CA GLY A 221 11.62 -25.26 -4.43
C GLY A 221 11.52 -26.12 -3.17
N ALA A 222 12.60 -26.20 -2.39
CA ALA A 222 12.65 -26.94 -1.13
C ALA A 222 12.05 -26.18 0.07
N TRP A 223 11.68 -24.90 -0.08
CA TRP A 223 11.10 -24.11 0.98
C TRP A 223 9.77 -24.69 1.45
N LYS A 224 9.69 -24.99 2.74
CA LYS A 224 8.55 -25.74 3.31
C LYS A 224 7.32 -24.86 3.46
N ARG A 225 6.19 -25.37 2.98
CA ARG A 225 4.88 -24.78 3.17
C ARG A 225 4.46 -24.80 4.64
N GLY A 226 3.78 -23.77 5.08
CA GLY A 226 3.13 -23.69 6.38
C GLY A 226 1.65 -24.08 6.35
N SER A 227 1.00 -24.00 7.50
CA SER A 227 -0.44 -24.30 7.65
C SER A 227 -1.23 -23.14 8.27
N TYR A 228 -0.56 -22.11 8.76
CA TYR A 228 -1.21 -20.98 9.42
C TYR A 228 -2.11 -20.20 8.46
N ARG A 229 -3.27 -19.77 8.96
CA ARG A 229 -4.19 -18.86 8.24
C ARG A 229 -4.70 -17.81 9.23
N PRO A 230 -4.42 -16.53 9.01
CA PRO A 230 -4.89 -15.46 9.90
C PRO A 230 -6.42 -15.35 9.84
N GLN A 231 -7.02 -15.13 10.99
CA GLN A 231 -8.45 -14.83 11.11
C GLN A 231 -8.61 -13.31 11.24
N ILE A 232 -8.73 -12.63 10.12
CA ILE A 232 -8.88 -11.17 10.10
C ILE A 232 -10.27 -10.81 10.66
N PRO A 233 -10.36 -9.96 11.68
CA PRO A 233 -11.66 -9.56 12.25
C PRO A 233 -12.46 -8.73 11.24
N GLU A 234 -13.71 -9.09 11.03
CA GLU A 234 -14.61 -8.27 10.24
C GLU A 234 -14.94 -6.96 10.94
N GLU A 235 -14.93 -5.87 10.19
CA GLU A 235 -15.34 -4.57 10.69
C GLU A 235 -16.87 -4.48 10.71
N PRO A 236 -17.50 -4.17 11.86
CA PRO A 236 -18.94 -4.01 11.92
C PRO A 236 -19.40 -2.76 11.16
N PRO A 237 -20.64 -2.73 10.67
CA PRO A 237 -21.22 -1.52 10.09
C PRO A 237 -21.17 -0.34 11.08
N GLN A 238 -20.71 0.80 10.60
CA GLN A 238 -20.70 2.04 11.39
C GLN A 238 -22.14 2.52 11.63
N LYS A 239 -22.48 2.86 12.88
CA LYS A 239 -23.85 3.23 13.27
C LYS A 239 -24.20 4.72 13.10
N GLY A 240 -23.19 5.57 12.90
CA GLY A 240 -23.37 7.01 12.77
C GLY A 240 -22.05 7.73 12.51
N PRO A 241 -22.08 9.04 12.25
CA PRO A 241 -20.85 9.81 12.03
C PRO A 241 -19.96 9.79 13.27
N ARG A 242 -18.65 9.84 13.02
CA ARG A 242 -17.62 9.90 14.06
C ARG A 242 -16.79 11.16 13.88
N GLU A 243 -16.36 11.74 15.00
CA GLU A 243 -15.49 12.90 15.00
C GLU A 243 -14.39 12.74 16.04
N ALA A 244 -13.20 13.26 15.74
CA ALA A 244 -12.09 13.35 16.67
C ALA A 244 -11.30 14.65 16.46
N HIS A 245 -10.71 15.14 17.55
CA HIS A 245 -9.86 16.32 17.52
C HIS A 245 -8.49 15.96 18.09
N VAL A 246 -7.45 16.33 17.35
CA VAL A 246 -6.06 16.13 17.74
C VAL A 246 -5.47 17.47 18.15
N PRO A 247 -5.30 17.74 19.45
CA PRO A 247 -4.54 18.91 19.89
C PRO A 247 -3.07 18.68 19.58
N TRP A 248 -2.42 19.67 18.94
CA TRP A 248 -1.00 19.60 18.64
C TRP A 248 -0.21 20.57 19.52
N PRO A 249 0.89 20.13 20.15
CA PRO A 249 1.55 20.92 21.21
C PRO A 249 2.35 22.13 20.70
N SER A 250 2.50 22.29 19.41
CA SER A 250 3.24 23.40 18.80
C SER A 250 2.43 24.08 17.69
N PRO A 251 2.78 25.31 17.30
CA PRO A 251 2.13 25.99 16.18
C PRO A 251 2.27 25.17 14.90
N THR A 252 1.14 24.86 14.25
CA THR A 252 1.06 24.21 12.94
C THR A 252 -0.20 24.65 12.21
N LEU A 253 -0.17 24.54 10.89
CA LEU A 253 -1.38 24.73 10.11
C LEU A 253 -2.40 23.62 10.43
N PRO A 254 -3.69 23.97 10.53
CA PRO A 254 -4.74 22.99 10.76
C PRO A 254 -4.79 21.95 9.63
N TRP A 255 -4.98 20.70 10.03
CA TRP A 255 -5.28 19.60 9.12
C TRP A 255 -6.71 19.10 9.33
N LEU A 256 -7.33 18.72 8.23
CA LEU A 256 -8.66 18.13 8.20
C LEU A 256 -8.62 16.85 7.37
N ALA A 257 -9.15 15.77 7.93
CA ALA A 257 -9.45 14.53 7.25
C ALA A 257 -10.96 14.30 7.26
N VAL A 258 -11.56 14.13 6.07
CA VAL A 258 -12.97 13.76 5.90
C VAL A 258 -12.99 12.39 5.23
N ALA A 259 -13.29 11.35 6.00
CA ALA A 259 -13.21 9.97 5.57
C ALA A 259 -14.57 9.26 5.58
N PHE A 260 -14.70 8.25 4.72
CA PHE A 260 -15.90 7.40 4.63
C PHE A 260 -15.46 5.95 4.45
N LYS A 261 -16.17 5.01 5.10
CA LYS A 261 -15.96 3.58 4.87
C LYS A 261 -16.32 3.22 3.42
N GLY A 262 -15.31 2.89 2.64
CA GLY A 262 -15.38 2.50 1.23
C GLY A 262 -15.40 0.98 1.02
N PRO A 263 -15.35 0.51 -0.24
CA PRO A 263 -15.29 -0.89 -0.61
C PRO A 263 -13.88 -1.48 -0.41
N ALA A 264 -13.80 -2.82 -0.47
CA ALA A 264 -12.56 -3.54 -0.69
C ALA A 264 -12.11 -3.43 -2.15
N TYR A 265 -10.83 -3.75 -2.40
CA TYR A 265 -10.31 -3.87 -3.76
C TYR A 265 -11.10 -4.89 -4.57
N SER A 266 -11.49 -4.49 -5.77
CA SER A 266 -12.08 -5.37 -6.77
C SER A 266 -11.60 -4.96 -8.17
N ASP A 267 -11.23 -5.95 -8.97
CA ASP A 267 -10.90 -5.80 -10.38
C ASP A 267 -12.04 -6.26 -11.31
N THR A 268 -13.25 -6.45 -10.74
CA THR A 268 -14.46 -6.87 -11.45
C THR A 268 -15.66 -5.98 -11.13
N GLU A 269 -15.80 -5.57 -9.86
CA GLU A 269 -16.86 -4.70 -9.39
C GLU A 269 -16.54 -3.22 -9.64
N LYS A 270 -17.57 -2.41 -9.85
CA LYS A 270 -17.44 -1.01 -10.26
C LYS A 270 -17.17 -0.04 -9.10
N ASP A 271 -17.54 -0.38 -7.89
CA ASP A 271 -17.63 0.57 -6.77
C ASP A 271 -16.28 1.24 -6.45
N LEU A 272 -15.20 0.45 -6.37
CA LEU A 272 -13.85 0.99 -6.13
C LEU A 272 -13.43 1.94 -7.24
N ALA A 273 -13.49 1.46 -8.48
CA ALA A 273 -13.11 2.25 -9.67
C ALA A 273 -13.94 3.53 -9.83
N ALA A 274 -15.23 3.48 -9.48
CA ALA A 274 -16.08 4.66 -9.51
C ALA A 274 -15.68 5.70 -8.45
N LEU A 275 -15.29 5.27 -7.25
CA LEU A 275 -14.77 6.16 -6.21
C LEU A 275 -13.40 6.73 -6.56
N ASP A 276 -12.52 5.98 -7.23
CA ASP A 276 -11.25 6.49 -7.75
C ASP A 276 -11.48 7.64 -8.74
N LEU A 277 -12.38 7.41 -9.70
CA LEU A 277 -12.73 8.45 -10.68
C LEU A 277 -13.38 9.66 -10.03
N LEU A 278 -14.19 9.46 -8.98
CA LEU A 278 -14.76 10.55 -8.18
C LEU A 278 -13.67 11.34 -7.45
N ALA A 279 -12.69 10.68 -6.86
CA ALA A 279 -11.59 11.35 -6.17
C ALA A 279 -10.86 12.32 -7.10
N PHE A 280 -10.51 11.88 -8.30
CA PHE A 280 -9.89 12.74 -9.33
C PHE A 280 -10.84 13.83 -9.81
N ALA A 281 -12.09 13.49 -10.15
CA ALA A 281 -13.06 14.44 -10.62
C ALA A 281 -13.38 15.52 -9.57
N GLY A 282 -13.41 15.21 -8.31
CA GLY A 282 -13.79 16.13 -7.24
C GLY A 282 -12.66 16.96 -6.65
N PHE A 283 -11.42 16.40 -6.64
CA PHE A 283 -10.36 16.93 -5.77
C PHE A 283 -9.00 17.12 -6.45
N ALA A 284 -8.77 16.62 -7.67
CA ALA A 284 -7.53 16.89 -8.41
C ALA A 284 -7.40 18.38 -8.76
N GLU A 285 -6.22 18.83 -9.13
CA GLU A 285 -5.89 20.22 -9.42
C GLU A 285 -6.85 20.88 -10.45
N SER A 286 -7.35 20.11 -11.40
CA SER A 286 -8.34 20.55 -12.39
C SER A 286 -9.78 20.64 -11.86
N SER A 287 -10.03 20.24 -10.60
CA SER A 287 -11.36 20.25 -9.99
C SER A 287 -11.80 21.66 -9.60
N GLU A 288 -13.13 21.92 -9.65
CA GLU A 288 -13.67 23.21 -9.23
C GLU A 288 -13.36 23.53 -7.77
N LEU A 289 -13.38 22.51 -6.88
CA LEU A 289 -13.06 22.71 -5.48
C LEU A 289 -11.60 23.11 -5.27
N TYR A 290 -10.67 22.42 -5.96
CA TYR A 290 -9.25 22.78 -5.89
C TYR A 290 -9.02 24.20 -6.41
N GLN A 291 -9.56 24.53 -7.58
CA GLN A 291 -9.46 25.87 -8.16
C GLN A 291 -10.05 26.93 -7.23
N LYS A 292 -11.13 26.63 -6.51
CA LYS A 292 -11.75 27.53 -5.56
C LYS A 292 -10.86 27.71 -4.32
N LEU A 293 -10.61 26.64 -3.58
CA LEU A 293 -10.00 26.71 -2.24
C LEU A 293 -8.48 26.96 -2.27
N VAL A 294 -7.78 26.39 -3.25
CA VAL A 294 -6.32 26.46 -3.33
C VAL A 294 -5.87 27.66 -4.17
N ILE A 295 -6.48 27.87 -5.36
CA ILE A 295 -6.02 28.88 -6.30
C ILE A 295 -6.66 30.24 -6.05
N ARG A 296 -8.02 30.33 -6.07
CA ARG A 296 -8.72 31.64 -5.99
C ARG A 296 -8.78 32.19 -4.56
N GLU A 297 -9.26 31.38 -3.60
CA GLU A 297 -9.44 31.82 -2.22
C GLU A 297 -8.18 31.67 -1.37
N GLN A 298 -7.24 30.82 -1.77
CA GLN A 298 -5.97 30.55 -1.08
C GLN A 298 -6.12 30.17 0.42
N LYS A 299 -7.25 29.54 0.76
CA LYS A 299 -7.56 29.08 2.14
C LYS A 299 -6.89 27.75 2.47
N VAL A 300 -6.53 26.98 1.46
CA VAL A 300 -5.95 25.66 1.55
C VAL A 300 -4.65 25.63 0.73
N ASP A 301 -3.64 24.94 1.20
CA ASP A 301 -2.38 24.74 0.45
C ASP A 301 -2.11 23.25 0.12
N TYR A 302 -2.93 22.35 0.65
CA TYR A 302 -2.97 20.95 0.28
C TYR A 302 -4.41 20.44 0.26
N LEU A 303 -4.84 19.87 -0.85
CA LEU A 303 -6.16 19.25 -1.01
C LEU A 303 -5.99 18.01 -1.89
N GLU A 304 -6.34 16.85 -1.36
CA GLU A 304 -6.26 15.58 -2.08
C GLU A 304 -7.36 14.63 -1.60
N ALA A 305 -7.86 13.78 -2.49
CA ALA A 305 -8.72 12.66 -2.13
C ALA A 305 -8.01 11.35 -2.47
N GLU A 306 -8.03 10.42 -1.52
CA GLU A 306 -7.43 9.10 -1.62
C GLU A 306 -8.50 8.01 -1.50
N ASN A 307 -8.39 6.97 -2.33
CA ASN A 307 -9.18 5.74 -2.26
C ASN A 307 -8.23 4.55 -2.43
N PRO A 308 -7.45 4.19 -1.39
CA PRO A 308 -6.38 3.21 -1.53
C PRO A 308 -6.90 1.80 -1.80
N ASP A 309 -6.23 1.07 -2.69
CA ASP A 309 -6.46 -0.35 -2.92
C ASP A 309 -6.12 -1.15 -1.64
N ARG A 310 -7.12 -1.82 -1.04
CA ARG A 310 -6.96 -2.65 0.15
C ARG A 310 -7.74 -3.96 0.01
N LEU A 311 -7.21 -5.03 0.60
CA LEU A 311 -7.85 -6.35 0.56
C LEU A 311 -9.24 -6.37 1.19
N ASP A 312 -9.45 -5.59 2.26
CA ASP A 312 -10.72 -5.42 2.94
C ASP A 312 -11.26 -3.99 2.81
N PRO A 313 -12.54 -3.74 3.12
CA PRO A 313 -13.13 -2.41 3.09
C PRO A 313 -12.29 -1.39 3.87
N TYR A 314 -11.93 -0.29 3.21
CA TYR A 314 -11.07 0.75 3.77
C TYR A 314 -11.71 2.13 3.71
N LEU A 315 -10.92 3.19 3.77
CA LEU A 315 -11.40 4.57 3.81
C LEU A 315 -11.16 5.26 2.46
N PHE A 316 -12.24 5.85 1.91
CA PHE A 316 -12.13 6.97 1.01
C PHE A 316 -11.91 8.22 1.86
N THR A 317 -10.83 8.97 1.65
CA THR A 317 -10.47 10.09 2.52
C THR A 317 -10.13 11.34 1.71
N VAL A 318 -10.68 12.49 2.10
CA VAL A 318 -10.29 13.80 1.62
C VAL A 318 -9.44 14.49 2.68
N TRP A 319 -8.23 14.85 2.30
CA TRP A 319 -7.25 15.55 3.13
C TRP A 319 -7.18 17.01 2.75
N ALA A 320 -7.15 17.91 3.73
CA ALA A 320 -6.91 19.32 3.52
C ALA A 320 -5.98 19.91 4.58
N ARG A 321 -4.96 20.68 4.16
CA ARG A 321 -4.20 21.55 5.06
C ARG A 321 -4.64 22.98 4.86
N ILE A 322 -5.09 23.61 5.96
CA ILE A 322 -5.82 24.88 5.94
C ILE A 322 -4.93 25.98 6.46
N LYS A 323 -4.90 27.13 5.80
CA LYS A 323 -3.99 28.23 6.16
C LYS A 323 -4.42 29.01 7.41
N ASN A 324 -5.74 29.01 7.72
CA ASN A 324 -6.26 29.72 8.88
C ASN A 324 -7.25 28.84 9.66
N VAL A 325 -7.09 28.77 10.97
CA VAL A 325 -7.97 27.98 11.85
C VAL A 325 -9.45 28.39 11.74
N ALA A 326 -9.74 29.67 11.49
CA ALA A 326 -11.09 30.16 11.28
C ALA A 326 -11.80 29.59 10.04
N ASP A 327 -11.03 29.12 9.05
CA ASP A 327 -11.55 28.57 7.80
C ASP A 327 -11.85 27.05 7.87
N VAL A 328 -11.51 26.37 8.95
CA VAL A 328 -11.64 24.90 9.07
C VAL A 328 -13.07 24.42 8.80
N ASN A 329 -14.08 25.06 9.43
CA ASN A 329 -15.47 24.69 9.21
C ASN A 329 -15.93 24.99 7.78
N TYR A 330 -15.53 26.13 7.24
CA TYR A 330 -15.84 26.50 5.86
C TYR A 330 -15.27 25.46 4.86
N VAL A 331 -13.99 25.10 5.00
CA VAL A 331 -13.35 24.11 4.12
C VAL A 331 -14.01 22.73 4.25
N ARG A 332 -14.32 22.29 5.49
CA ARG A 332 -15.09 21.06 5.74
C ARG A 332 -16.42 21.08 4.98
N ASP A 333 -17.17 22.15 5.10
CA ASP A 333 -18.51 22.27 4.49
C ASP A 333 -18.42 22.31 2.95
N GLN A 334 -17.35 22.92 2.40
CA GLN A 334 -17.09 22.87 0.93
C GLN A 334 -16.75 21.45 0.45
N ILE A 335 -15.94 20.70 1.20
CA ILE A 335 -15.64 19.29 0.90
C ILE A 335 -16.93 18.46 0.92
N LEU A 336 -17.72 18.57 1.98
CA LEU A 336 -18.98 17.83 2.13
C LEU A 336 -20.00 18.20 1.04
N ALA A 337 -20.11 19.48 0.69
CA ALA A 337 -20.98 19.93 -0.40
C ALA A 337 -20.55 19.37 -1.75
N THR A 338 -19.24 19.28 -2.01
CA THR A 338 -18.70 18.67 -3.24
C THR A 338 -19.05 17.19 -3.30
N LEU A 339 -18.83 16.43 -2.22
CA LEU A 339 -19.20 15.01 -2.15
C LEU A 339 -20.71 14.79 -2.31
N ASP A 340 -21.52 15.67 -1.71
CA ASP A 340 -22.97 15.62 -1.81
C ASP A 340 -23.47 15.93 -3.26
N SER A 341 -22.74 16.78 -3.99
CA SER A 341 -23.06 17.03 -5.42
C SER A 341 -22.93 15.78 -6.26
N PHE A 342 -21.91 14.93 -6.05
CA PHE A 342 -21.74 13.64 -6.73
C PHE A 342 -22.82 12.61 -6.35
N ARG A 343 -23.39 12.72 -5.16
CA ARG A 343 -24.54 11.88 -4.74
C ARG A 343 -25.84 12.30 -5.44
N LYS A 344 -26.01 13.59 -5.70
CA LYS A 344 -27.26 14.17 -6.24
C LYS A 344 -27.34 14.18 -7.75
N ALA A 345 -26.21 14.28 -8.43
CA ALA A 345 -26.17 14.37 -9.88
C ALA A 345 -24.98 13.61 -10.46
N PRO A 346 -25.11 13.01 -11.66
CA PRO A 346 -24.01 12.36 -12.34
C PRO A 346 -22.94 13.40 -12.75
N VAL A 347 -21.67 12.94 -12.76
CA VAL A 347 -20.56 13.75 -13.25
C VAL A 347 -20.73 14.02 -14.76
N PRO A 348 -20.38 15.22 -15.28
CA PRO A 348 -20.43 15.47 -16.72
C PRO A 348 -19.61 14.43 -17.51
N PRO A 349 -20.18 13.84 -18.59
CA PRO A 349 -19.49 12.77 -19.33
C PRO A 349 -18.10 13.17 -19.85
N SER A 350 -17.96 14.40 -20.35
CA SER A 350 -16.66 14.90 -20.84
C SER A 350 -15.60 14.96 -19.72
N ARG A 351 -16.00 15.28 -18.49
CA ARG A 351 -15.11 15.30 -17.34
C ARG A 351 -14.70 13.87 -16.95
N LEU A 352 -15.64 12.93 -16.92
CA LEU A 352 -15.37 11.54 -16.63
C LEU A 352 -14.36 10.94 -17.62
N GLU A 353 -14.55 11.18 -18.91
CA GLU A 353 -13.62 10.72 -19.94
C GLU A 353 -12.23 11.37 -19.82
N ALA A 354 -12.14 12.64 -19.45
CA ALA A 354 -10.86 13.29 -19.20
C ALA A 354 -10.11 12.64 -18.02
N VAL A 355 -10.82 12.28 -16.94
CA VAL A 355 -10.23 11.59 -15.78
C VAL A 355 -9.77 10.18 -16.15
N LYS A 356 -10.58 9.39 -16.87
CA LYS A 356 -10.19 8.05 -17.35
C LYS A 356 -8.92 8.10 -18.19
N ASN A 357 -8.85 9.04 -19.14
CA ASN A 357 -7.66 9.23 -19.96
C ASN A 357 -6.45 9.60 -19.13
N HIS A 358 -6.61 10.52 -18.17
CA HIS A 358 -5.53 10.92 -17.27
C HIS A 358 -4.97 9.74 -16.47
N LEU A 359 -5.83 8.91 -15.86
CA LEU A 359 -5.40 7.71 -15.12
C LEU A 359 -4.66 6.73 -16.02
N ARG A 360 -5.16 6.48 -17.23
CA ARG A 360 -4.51 5.59 -18.20
C ARG A 360 -3.13 6.10 -18.63
N TYR A 361 -2.99 7.40 -18.94
CA TYR A 361 -1.70 7.98 -19.30
C TYR A 361 -0.72 7.97 -18.13
N ARG A 362 -1.15 8.34 -16.93
CA ARG A 362 -0.30 8.26 -15.73
C ARG A 362 0.23 6.84 -15.49
N PHE A 363 -0.64 5.85 -15.62
CA PHE A 363 -0.25 4.45 -15.49
C PHE A 363 0.77 4.05 -16.57
N ALA A 364 0.52 4.36 -17.82
CA ALA A 364 1.47 4.05 -18.89
C ALA A 364 2.84 4.71 -18.68
N LEU A 365 2.87 5.94 -18.18
CA LEU A 365 4.11 6.66 -17.86
C LEU A 365 4.85 6.09 -16.64
N SER A 366 4.17 5.36 -15.75
CA SER A 366 4.81 4.72 -14.59
C SER A 366 5.52 3.41 -14.91
N LEU A 367 5.51 2.96 -16.17
CA LEU A 367 6.11 1.70 -16.62
C LEU A 367 7.39 1.95 -17.45
N ASP A 368 8.27 2.82 -16.97
CA ASP A 368 9.41 3.38 -17.70
C ASP A 368 10.76 2.70 -17.41
N SER A 369 10.80 1.70 -16.53
CA SER A 369 11.99 0.93 -16.18
C SER A 369 11.63 -0.46 -15.66
N SER A 370 12.59 -1.39 -15.65
CA SER A 370 12.39 -2.73 -15.06
C SER A 370 11.96 -2.64 -13.59
N GLU A 371 12.53 -1.69 -12.84
CA GLU A 371 12.18 -1.46 -11.43
C GLU A 371 10.75 -0.95 -11.26
N SER A 372 10.34 0.08 -12.01
CA SER A 372 8.98 0.63 -11.93
C SER A 372 7.91 -0.34 -12.42
N ILE A 373 8.22 -1.18 -13.42
CA ILE A 373 7.36 -2.28 -13.86
C ILE A 373 7.19 -3.30 -12.72
N ALA A 374 8.29 -3.76 -12.11
CA ALA A 374 8.24 -4.72 -11.01
C ALA A 374 7.51 -4.14 -9.78
N ALA A 375 7.78 -2.89 -9.41
CA ALA A 375 7.11 -2.18 -8.32
C ALA A 375 5.59 -2.06 -8.54
N THR A 376 5.20 -1.70 -9.76
CA THR A 376 3.78 -1.62 -10.16
C THR A 376 3.11 -2.97 -10.03
N VAL A 377 3.73 -4.01 -10.59
CA VAL A 377 3.20 -5.38 -10.52
C VAL A 377 3.14 -5.87 -9.07
N ALA A 378 4.14 -5.58 -8.24
CA ALA A 378 4.18 -5.96 -6.83
C ALA A 378 2.96 -5.44 -6.06
N ARG A 379 2.58 -4.17 -6.26
CA ARG A 379 1.38 -3.57 -5.65
C ARG A 379 0.11 -4.36 -5.97
N TYR A 380 -0.11 -4.72 -7.23
CA TYR A 380 -1.32 -5.43 -7.65
C TYR A 380 -1.28 -6.93 -7.31
N VAL A 381 -0.10 -7.54 -7.39
CA VAL A 381 0.12 -8.94 -7.02
C VAL A 381 -0.13 -9.16 -5.53
N ALA A 382 0.18 -8.19 -4.68
CA ALA A 382 -0.18 -8.23 -3.26
C ALA A 382 -1.69 -8.40 -3.04
N LEU A 383 -2.53 -7.86 -3.96
CA LEU A 383 -4.00 -7.93 -3.87
C LEU A 383 -4.58 -9.22 -4.48
N ARG A 384 -4.07 -9.67 -5.63
CA ARG A 384 -4.67 -10.78 -6.39
C ARG A 384 -3.68 -11.85 -6.85
N ARG A 385 -2.41 -11.75 -6.49
CA ARG A 385 -1.32 -12.65 -6.88
C ARG A 385 -1.13 -12.84 -8.40
N THR A 386 -1.62 -11.92 -9.22
CA THR A 386 -1.48 -11.98 -10.69
C THR A 386 -1.41 -10.60 -11.30
N PRO A 387 -0.55 -10.37 -12.32
CA PRO A 387 -0.53 -9.10 -13.06
C PRO A 387 -1.82 -8.83 -13.86
N GLU A 388 -2.57 -9.88 -14.22
CA GLU A 388 -3.80 -9.76 -14.99
C GLU A 388 -4.88 -8.90 -14.29
N THR A 389 -4.83 -8.79 -12.96
CA THR A 389 -5.72 -7.89 -12.21
C THR A 389 -5.62 -6.44 -12.67
N ILE A 390 -4.44 -6.01 -13.16
CA ILE A 390 -4.23 -4.66 -13.71
C ILE A 390 -5.13 -4.45 -14.94
N ASN A 391 -5.06 -5.36 -15.91
CA ASN A 391 -5.85 -5.25 -17.12
C ASN A 391 -7.35 -5.27 -16.80
N ARG A 392 -7.79 -6.19 -15.93
CA ARG A 392 -9.20 -6.27 -15.50
C ARG A 392 -9.67 -4.98 -14.83
N LEU A 393 -8.86 -4.38 -13.93
CA LEU A 393 -9.21 -3.11 -13.29
C LEU A 393 -9.34 -1.98 -14.32
N TYR A 394 -8.42 -1.87 -15.27
CA TYR A 394 -8.50 -0.85 -16.33
C TYR A 394 -9.67 -1.07 -17.30
N ASP A 395 -10.08 -2.33 -17.52
CA ASP A 395 -11.31 -2.64 -18.24
C ASP A 395 -12.56 -2.23 -17.43
N VAL A 396 -12.51 -2.30 -16.09
CA VAL A 396 -13.58 -1.74 -15.24
C VAL A 396 -13.62 -0.23 -15.37
N TYR A 397 -12.47 0.49 -15.23
CA TYR A 397 -12.43 1.95 -15.42
C TYR A 397 -13.04 2.40 -16.78
N ALA A 398 -12.71 1.69 -17.85
CA ALA A 398 -13.22 2.01 -19.18
C ALA A 398 -14.75 1.96 -19.26
N ARG A 399 -15.39 1.04 -18.49
CA ARG A 399 -16.85 0.82 -18.50
C ARG A 399 -17.63 1.64 -17.47
N ILE A 400 -16.97 2.39 -16.58
CA ILE A 400 -17.65 3.25 -15.61
C ILE A 400 -18.44 4.34 -16.33
N THR A 401 -19.68 4.54 -15.94
CA THR A 401 -20.55 5.62 -16.43
C THR A 401 -20.71 6.72 -15.38
N PRO A 402 -21.19 7.90 -15.75
CA PRO A 402 -21.54 8.95 -14.78
C PRO A 402 -22.51 8.47 -13.68
N GLU A 403 -23.46 7.61 -14.05
CA GLU A 403 -24.44 7.03 -13.12
C GLU A 403 -23.78 6.02 -12.16
N ASP A 404 -22.77 5.27 -12.59
CA ASP A 404 -21.99 4.38 -11.70
C ASP A 404 -21.26 5.20 -10.64
N VAL A 405 -20.67 6.34 -11.01
CA VAL A 405 -20.02 7.26 -10.06
C VAL A 405 -21.02 7.81 -9.04
N GLN A 406 -22.19 8.24 -9.52
CA GLN A 406 -23.27 8.71 -8.65
C GLN A 406 -23.78 7.61 -7.71
N ALA A 407 -23.97 6.40 -8.21
CA ALA A 407 -24.43 5.25 -7.43
C ALA A 407 -23.42 4.87 -6.33
N ALA A 408 -22.11 4.86 -6.63
CA ALA A 408 -21.06 4.63 -5.67
C ALA A 408 -21.03 5.76 -4.61
N ALA A 409 -21.11 7.01 -5.02
CA ALA A 409 -21.21 8.14 -4.09
C ALA A 409 -22.42 8.02 -3.16
N ALA A 410 -23.59 7.68 -3.68
CA ALA A 410 -24.82 7.50 -2.89
C ALA A 410 -24.71 6.35 -1.88
N ARG A 411 -23.99 5.27 -2.24
CA ARG A 411 -23.80 4.07 -1.41
C ARG A 411 -22.78 4.29 -0.29
N TYR A 412 -21.64 4.92 -0.58
CA TYR A 412 -20.50 4.97 0.33
C TYR A 412 -20.32 6.32 1.03
N LEU A 413 -20.63 7.45 0.39
CA LEU A 413 -20.37 8.77 0.95
C LEU A 413 -21.57 9.28 1.78
N THR A 414 -22.06 8.42 2.68
CA THR A 414 -23.21 8.70 3.56
C THR A 414 -22.74 9.18 4.93
N GLU A 415 -23.61 9.94 5.61
CA GLU A 415 -23.31 10.44 6.96
C GLU A 415 -22.99 9.31 7.94
N SER A 416 -23.71 8.20 7.88
CA SER A 416 -23.50 7.06 8.78
C SER A 416 -22.14 6.38 8.61
N ARG A 417 -21.45 6.58 7.49
CA ARG A 417 -20.12 6.02 7.19
C ARG A 417 -18.98 7.03 7.41
N ARG A 418 -19.34 8.28 7.77
CA ARG A 418 -18.40 9.39 7.84
C ARG A 418 -17.60 9.39 9.14
N THR A 419 -16.29 9.66 9.02
CA THR A 419 -15.39 9.97 10.13
C THR A 419 -14.64 11.24 9.79
N ILE A 420 -14.67 12.25 10.67
CA ILE A 420 -13.96 13.51 10.51
C ILE A 420 -12.92 13.63 11.61
N VAL A 421 -11.69 13.92 11.25
CA VAL A 421 -10.63 14.21 12.22
C VAL A 421 -9.99 15.54 11.89
N THR A 422 -9.87 16.40 12.90
CA THR A 422 -9.25 17.71 12.79
C THR A 422 -8.04 17.78 13.70
N LEU A 423 -6.91 18.24 13.19
CA LEU A 423 -5.73 18.56 13.99
C LEU A 423 -5.54 20.09 14.01
N LYS A 424 -5.34 20.64 15.21
CA LYS A 424 -5.06 22.05 15.41
C LYS A 424 -3.85 22.22 16.32
N GLY A 425 -2.93 23.07 15.91
CA GLY A 425 -1.81 23.49 16.74
C GLY A 425 -2.21 24.51 17.80
N THR A 426 -1.31 24.77 18.74
CA THR A 426 -1.43 25.90 19.66
C THR A 426 -1.39 27.21 18.88
N GLU A 427 -2.13 28.22 19.35
CA GLU A 427 -2.00 29.58 18.83
C GLU A 427 -0.59 30.12 19.11
N ARG A 428 -0.06 30.95 18.18
CA ARG A 428 1.24 31.61 18.34
C ARG A 428 1.19 32.70 19.37
#